data_7a65cfa8871b9b6a983e91ee69193375
#
_entry.id   7a65cfa8871b9b6a983e91ee69193375
#
_cell.length_a   1.000
_cell.length_b   1.000
_cell.length_c   1.000
_cell.angle_alpha   90.00
_cell.angle_beta   90.00
_cell.angle_gamma   90.00
#
_symmetry.space_group_name_H-M   'P 1'
#
loop_
_entity.id
_entity.type
_entity.pdbx_description
1 polymer ?
#
loop_
_entity_poly.entity_id
_entity_poly.type
_entity_poly.pdbx_seq_one_letter_code
_entity_poly.pdbx_strand_id
1 'polypeptide(L)'
;MIAALRAGNKLLIIGNGGSAADAQHIAAEIVGRYKQHRPAWAAIALTTDTSALTAIANDYGFEQVFARQVEGLGQRGDVLLALSTSGRSPNILAALRAARERGLVTIGFTGSKGEALGTLCDHLLVSPSDDTPVVQQIHLAVAHGICDEIEQTMMREGSRK
;
A
#
# COMPACT_ATOMS: atom_id res chain seq x y z
N MET A 1 1.98 -8.63 -5.51
CA MET A 1 0.53 -8.53 -5.19
C MET A 1 -0.25 -9.76 -5.65
N ILE A 2 -0.29 -10.12 -6.93
CA ILE A 2 -1.05 -11.28 -7.44
C ILE A 2 -0.75 -12.57 -6.67
N ALA A 3 0.53 -12.92 -6.48
CA ALA A 3 0.91 -14.13 -5.74
C ALA A 3 0.40 -14.13 -4.28
N ALA A 4 0.41 -12.98 -3.62
CA ALA A 4 -0.12 -12.83 -2.26
C ALA A 4 -1.64 -13.06 -2.22
N LEU A 5 -2.39 -12.40 -3.11
CA LEU A 5 -3.85 -12.55 -3.17
C LEU A 5 -4.26 -13.99 -3.51
N ARG A 6 -3.53 -14.69 -4.41
CA ARG A 6 -3.74 -16.12 -4.71
C ARG A 6 -3.52 -17.03 -3.51
N ALA A 7 -2.55 -16.69 -2.69
CA ALA A 7 -2.26 -17.43 -1.46
C ALA A 7 -3.23 -17.13 -0.31
N GLY A 8 -4.24 -16.28 -0.54
CA GLY A 8 -5.21 -15.87 0.49
C GLY A 8 -4.70 -14.76 1.41
N ASN A 9 -3.56 -14.16 1.09
CA ASN A 9 -3.01 -13.01 1.80
C ASN A 9 -3.71 -11.72 1.36
N LYS A 10 -3.40 -10.61 2.06
CA LYS A 10 -4.02 -9.30 1.84
C LYS A 10 -3.01 -8.22 1.46
N LEU A 11 -3.54 -7.14 0.92
CA LEU A 11 -2.79 -5.91 0.69
C LEU A 11 -3.09 -4.92 1.84
N LEU A 12 -2.07 -4.41 2.50
CA LEU A 12 -2.14 -3.29 3.42
C LEU A 12 -1.60 -2.06 2.69
N ILE A 13 -2.31 -0.94 2.74
CA ILE A 13 -1.94 0.25 1.96
C ILE A 13 -1.88 1.45 2.89
N ILE A 14 -0.77 2.21 2.82
CA ILE A 14 -0.50 3.36 3.68
C ILE A 14 -0.06 4.58 2.87
N GLY A 15 -0.34 5.75 3.42
CA GLY A 15 0.07 7.05 2.88
C GLY A 15 -0.39 8.18 3.78
N ASN A 16 0.12 9.38 3.56
CA ASN A 16 -0.27 10.60 4.27
C ASN A 16 -0.98 11.57 3.33
N GLY A 17 -1.93 12.36 3.84
CA GLY A 17 -2.60 13.41 3.08
C GLY A 17 -3.27 12.89 1.80
N GLY A 18 -2.90 13.42 0.62
CA GLY A 18 -3.38 12.95 -0.67
C GLY A 18 -3.05 11.49 -0.93
N SER A 19 -1.86 11.04 -0.54
CA SER A 19 -1.49 9.62 -0.62
C SER A 19 -2.31 8.73 0.32
N ALA A 20 -2.90 9.26 1.39
CA ALA A 20 -3.87 8.51 2.20
C ALA A 20 -5.19 8.33 1.45
N ALA A 21 -5.64 9.32 0.70
CA ALA A 21 -6.80 9.22 -0.18
C ALA A 21 -6.55 8.19 -1.30
N ASP A 22 -5.36 8.21 -1.91
CA ASP A 22 -4.95 7.23 -2.92
C ASP A 22 -4.93 5.81 -2.34
N ALA A 23 -4.44 5.64 -1.10
CA ALA A 23 -4.45 4.35 -0.41
C ALA A 23 -5.87 3.78 -0.25
N GLN A 24 -6.84 4.62 0.11
CA GLN A 24 -8.25 4.25 0.21
C GLN A 24 -8.84 3.90 -1.16
N HIS A 25 -8.54 4.71 -2.18
CA HIS A 25 -8.97 4.47 -3.55
C HIS A 25 -8.46 3.10 -4.04
N ILE A 26 -7.17 2.83 -3.93
CA ILE A 26 -6.56 1.57 -4.36
C ILE A 26 -7.18 0.36 -3.60
N ALA A 27 -7.37 0.48 -2.29
CA ALA A 27 -8.01 -0.58 -1.51
C ALA A 27 -9.44 -0.86 -2.00
N ALA A 28 -10.21 0.18 -2.35
CA ALA A 28 -11.56 0.05 -2.87
C ALA A 28 -11.58 -0.67 -4.24
N GLU A 29 -10.61 -0.40 -5.12
CA GLU A 29 -10.48 -1.07 -6.42
C GLU A 29 -10.21 -2.59 -6.27
N ILE A 30 -9.49 -2.99 -5.23
CA ILE A 30 -9.19 -4.40 -4.95
C ILE A 30 -10.35 -5.08 -4.23
N VAL A 31 -10.96 -4.46 -3.22
CA VAL A 31 -12.06 -5.06 -2.43
C VAL A 31 -13.36 -5.08 -3.23
N GLY A 32 -13.70 -3.99 -3.90
CA GLY A 32 -14.90 -3.88 -4.73
C GLY A 32 -14.69 -4.56 -6.08
N ARG A 33 -14.33 -3.79 -7.05
CA ARG A 33 -13.91 -4.20 -8.40
C ARG A 33 -13.23 -3.04 -9.11
N TYR A 34 -12.33 -3.31 -10.03
CA TYR A 34 -11.79 -2.26 -10.90
C TYR A 34 -12.68 -2.07 -12.13
N LYS A 35 -12.76 -3.03 -13.01
CA LYS A 35 -13.59 -2.98 -14.24
C LYS A 35 -14.60 -4.11 -14.33
N GLN A 36 -14.24 -5.33 -13.90
CA GLN A 36 -15.01 -6.54 -14.12
C GLN A 36 -15.74 -6.97 -12.85
N HIS A 37 -16.94 -7.53 -13.00
CA HIS A 37 -17.63 -8.17 -11.88
C HIS A 37 -16.88 -9.44 -11.49
N ARG A 38 -16.46 -9.54 -10.22
CA ARG A 38 -15.63 -10.61 -9.69
C ARG A 38 -15.77 -10.75 -8.18
N PRO A 39 -15.30 -11.86 -7.59
CA PRO A 39 -15.18 -11.97 -6.13
C PRO A 39 -14.27 -10.87 -5.54
N ALA A 40 -14.56 -10.47 -4.31
CA ALA A 40 -13.73 -9.52 -3.57
C ALA A 40 -12.35 -10.14 -3.24
N TRP A 41 -11.31 -9.30 -3.27
CA TRP A 41 -9.98 -9.66 -2.79
C TRP A 41 -9.59 -8.81 -1.60
N ALA A 42 -8.75 -9.34 -0.72
CA ALA A 42 -8.44 -8.71 0.56
C ALA A 42 -7.49 -7.53 0.41
N ALA A 43 -7.95 -6.33 0.72
CA ALA A 43 -7.13 -5.12 0.82
C ALA A 43 -7.67 -4.19 1.91
N ILE A 44 -6.78 -3.50 2.61
CA ILE A 44 -7.11 -2.58 3.70
C ILE A 44 -6.25 -1.33 3.57
N ALA A 45 -6.88 -0.15 3.48
CA ALA A 45 -6.18 1.11 3.69
C ALA A 45 -6.10 1.38 5.20
N LEU A 46 -4.89 1.43 5.75
CA LEU A 46 -4.66 1.70 7.18
C LEU A 46 -4.83 3.19 7.54
N THR A 47 -5.52 3.92 6.69
CA THR A 47 -5.74 5.38 6.78
C THR A 47 -7.17 5.74 7.15
N THR A 48 -8.02 4.76 7.49
CA THR A 48 -9.47 4.96 7.63
C THR A 48 -10.00 4.82 9.05
N ASP A 49 -9.38 3.98 9.89
CA ASP A 49 -9.80 3.82 11.28
C ASP A 49 -9.31 5.01 12.12
N THR A 50 -10.18 6.00 12.27
CA THR A 50 -9.85 7.23 12.99
C THR A 50 -9.60 6.99 14.48
N SER A 51 -10.22 5.98 15.08
CA SER A 51 -9.98 5.63 16.48
C SER A 51 -8.58 5.05 16.65
N ALA A 52 -8.17 4.11 15.79
CA ALA A 52 -6.82 3.57 15.80
C ALA A 52 -5.77 4.65 15.53
N LEU A 53 -5.97 5.49 14.50
CA LEU A 53 -5.04 6.56 14.14
C LEU A 53 -4.86 7.57 15.29
N THR A 54 -5.95 8.02 15.89
CA THR A 54 -5.88 9.04 16.96
C THR A 54 -5.34 8.47 18.26
N ALA A 55 -5.74 7.26 18.67
CA ALA A 55 -5.23 6.62 19.87
C ALA A 55 -3.72 6.33 19.75
N ILE A 56 -3.28 5.72 18.65
CA ILE A 56 -1.85 5.44 18.44
C ILE A 56 -1.04 6.75 18.40
N ALA A 57 -1.53 7.77 17.68
CA ALA A 57 -0.86 9.06 17.62
C ALA A 57 -0.72 9.73 18.98
N ASN A 58 -1.76 9.64 19.83
CA ASN A 58 -1.74 10.20 21.19
C ASN A 58 -0.78 9.46 22.13
N ASP A 59 -0.76 8.13 22.07
CA ASP A 59 -0.07 7.29 23.06
C ASP A 59 1.38 6.97 22.65
N TYR A 60 1.66 6.86 21.34
CA TYR A 60 2.95 6.42 20.81
C TYR A 60 3.61 7.41 19.83
N GLY A 61 2.91 8.49 19.48
CA GLY A 61 3.34 9.47 18.49
C GLY A 61 2.88 9.10 17.07
N PHE A 62 2.74 10.15 16.23
CA PHE A 62 2.24 10.01 14.86
C PHE A 62 3.12 9.11 13.96
N GLU A 63 4.40 8.98 14.28
CA GLU A 63 5.31 8.09 13.54
C GLU A 63 4.94 6.60 13.66
N GLN A 64 4.19 6.22 14.71
CA GLN A 64 3.80 4.83 14.96
C GLN A 64 2.42 4.45 14.39
N VAL A 65 1.68 5.41 13.83
CA VAL A 65 0.26 5.21 13.43
C VAL A 65 0.06 4.07 12.44
N PHE A 66 1.00 3.83 11.53
CA PHE A 66 0.94 2.72 10.58
C PHE A 66 1.70 1.49 11.07
N ALA A 67 2.85 1.68 11.73
CA ALA A 67 3.64 0.56 12.23
C ALA A 67 2.85 -0.31 13.20
N ARG A 68 2.14 0.30 14.17
CA ARG A 68 1.30 -0.43 15.12
C ARG A 68 0.17 -1.21 14.45
N GLN A 69 -0.44 -0.66 13.39
CA GLN A 69 -1.46 -1.37 12.62
C GLN A 69 -0.85 -2.53 11.82
N VAL A 70 0.32 -2.35 11.22
CA VAL A 70 1.06 -3.42 10.53
C VAL A 70 1.44 -4.54 11.50
N GLU A 71 1.91 -4.21 12.70
CA GLU A 71 2.20 -5.20 13.75
C GLU A 71 0.96 -6.01 14.16
N GLY A 72 -0.20 -5.36 14.27
CA GLY A 72 -1.44 -6.02 14.68
C GLY A 72 -2.12 -6.84 13.58
N LEU A 73 -2.07 -6.36 12.33
CA LEU A 73 -2.87 -6.90 11.21
C LEU A 73 -2.04 -7.68 10.19
N GLY A 74 -0.74 -7.37 10.09
CA GLY A 74 0.14 -7.94 9.08
C GLY A 74 0.51 -9.38 9.38
N GLN A 75 0.48 -10.22 8.37
CA GLN A 75 0.88 -11.63 8.42
C GLN A 75 1.94 -11.91 7.36
N ARG A 76 2.77 -12.93 7.59
CA ARG A 76 3.76 -13.36 6.61
C ARG A 76 3.11 -13.66 5.25
N GLY A 77 3.65 -13.07 4.20
CA GLY A 77 3.14 -13.22 2.83
C GLY A 77 2.14 -12.15 2.41
N ASP A 78 1.65 -11.31 3.32
CA ASP A 78 0.92 -10.10 2.98
C ASP A 78 1.81 -9.11 2.21
N VAL A 79 1.21 -8.11 1.61
CA VAL A 79 1.93 -7.02 0.94
C VAL A 79 1.64 -5.70 1.66
N LEU A 80 2.67 -4.91 1.96
CA LEU A 80 2.54 -3.52 2.34
C LEU A 80 2.86 -2.63 1.13
N LEU A 81 1.89 -1.87 0.62
CA LEU A 81 2.08 -0.80 -0.34
C LEU A 81 2.17 0.54 0.39
N ALA A 82 3.31 1.20 0.30
CA ALA A 82 3.60 2.46 0.98
C ALA A 82 3.73 3.60 -0.03
N LEU A 83 2.85 4.60 0.07
CA LEU A 83 2.83 5.78 -0.79
C LEU A 83 3.46 6.96 -0.04
N SER A 84 4.62 7.46 -0.52
CA SER A 84 5.32 8.59 0.09
C SER A 84 6.02 9.44 -0.96
N THR A 85 5.45 10.59 -1.32
CA THR A 85 6.02 11.46 -2.35
C THR A 85 7.45 11.92 -2.04
N SER A 86 7.77 12.12 -0.77
CA SER A 86 9.12 12.50 -0.33
C SER A 86 10.05 11.32 -0.05
N GLY A 87 9.50 10.11 0.16
CA GLY A 87 10.24 8.93 0.60
C GLY A 87 10.84 9.03 2.01
N ARG A 88 10.48 10.07 2.80
CA ARG A 88 11.13 10.40 4.08
C ARG A 88 10.18 10.51 5.27
N SER A 89 8.88 10.26 5.07
CA SER A 89 7.88 10.34 6.15
C SER A 89 8.17 9.32 7.25
N PRO A 90 8.39 9.73 8.52
CA PRO A 90 8.81 8.81 9.59
C PRO A 90 7.84 7.65 9.82
N ASN A 91 6.54 7.91 9.77
CA ASN A 91 5.50 6.88 9.94
C ASN A 91 5.48 5.85 8.80
N ILE A 92 5.82 6.26 7.57
CA ILE A 92 5.96 5.33 6.43
C ILE A 92 7.20 4.45 6.61
N LEU A 93 8.33 5.05 7.01
CA LEU A 93 9.57 4.31 7.25
C LEU A 93 9.43 3.32 8.41
N ALA A 94 8.75 3.72 9.50
CA ALA A 94 8.47 2.84 10.64
C ALA A 94 7.60 1.63 10.22
N ALA A 95 6.54 1.87 9.45
CA ALA A 95 5.66 0.81 8.94
C ALA A 95 6.39 -0.17 8.00
N LEU A 96 7.29 0.32 7.14
CA LEU A 96 8.08 -0.55 6.27
C LEU A 96 9.03 -1.46 7.07
N ARG A 97 9.65 -0.94 8.15
CA ARG A 97 10.48 -1.78 9.06
C ARG A 97 9.62 -2.86 9.73
N ALA A 98 8.49 -2.49 10.32
CA ALA A 98 7.56 -3.43 10.94
C ALA A 98 7.07 -4.49 9.94
N ALA A 99 6.78 -4.11 8.70
CA ALA A 99 6.36 -5.04 7.65
C ALA A 99 7.46 -6.08 7.33
N ARG A 100 8.70 -5.64 7.19
CA ARG A 100 9.85 -6.55 6.95
C ARG A 100 10.06 -7.53 8.11
N GLU A 101 9.98 -7.06 9.35
CA GLU A 101 10.10 -7.89 10.55
C GLU A 101 9.01 -8.96 10.62
N ARG A 102 7.81 -8.62 10.15
CA ARG A 102 6.68 -9.55 10.08
C ARG A 102 6.66 -10.43 8.83
N GLY A 103 7.60 -10.23 7.91
CA GLY A 103 7.73 -11.01 6.68
C GLY A 103 6.71 -10.69 5.60
N LEU A 104 6.25 -9.44 5.56
CA LEU A 104 5.46 -8.91 4.45
C LEU A 104 6.39 -8.59 3.28
N VAL A 105 5.85 -8.66 2.07
CA VAL A 105 6.49 -8.07 0.88
C VAL A 105 6.24 -6.56 0.90
N THR A 106 7.29 -5.76 0.75
CA THR A 106 7.22 -4.30 0.82
C THR A 106 7.35 -3.67 -0.56
N ILE A 107 6.39 -2.80 -0.90
CA ILE A 107 6.37 -2.04 -2.15
C ILE A 107 6.28 -0.56 -1.81
N GLY A 108 7.22 0.24 -2.30
CA GLY A 108 7.25 1.69 -2.11
C GLY A 108 6.97 2.44 -3.41
N PHE A 109 6.14 3.48 -3.34
CA PHE A 109 6.00 4.48 -4.39
C PHE A 109 6.50 5.82 -3.87
N THR A 110 7.40 6.47 -4.63
CA THR A 110 8.02 7.72 -4.20
C THR A 110 8.28 8.68 -5.37
N GLY A 111 8.65 9.92 -5.04
CA GLY A 111 9.16 10.89 -6.01
C GLY A 111 10.66 10.73 -6.24
N SER A 112 11.22 11.54 -7.13
CA SER A 112 12.61 11.47 -7.60
C SER A 112 13.68 11.61 -6.51
N LYS A 113 13.32 12.21 -5.36
CA LYS A 113 14.25 12.39 -4.20
C LYS A 113 14.05 11.37 -3.10
N GLY A 114 13.21 10.36 -3.31
CA GLY A 114 12.83 9.39 -2.29
C GLY A 114 13.52 8.02 -2.40
N GLU A 115 14.63 7.92 -3.12
CA GLU A 115 15.36 6.66 -3.35
C GLU A 115 15.77 5.93 -2.07
N ALA A 116 16.01 6.68 -0.97
CA ALA A 116 16.33 6.11 0.33
C ALA A 116 15.24 5.15 0.85
N LEU A 117 13.98 5.32 0.42
CA LEU A 117 12.90 4.39 0.72
C LEU A 117 13.19 2.98 0.18
N GLY A 118 13.93 2.88 -0.94
CA GLY A 118 14.29 1.63 -1.58
C GLY A 118 15.07 0.66 -0.70
N THR A 119 15.79 1.14 0.30
CA THR A 119 16.51 0.26 1.25
C THR A 119 15.58 -0.57 2.13
N LEU A 120 14.30 -0.15 2.23
CA LEU A 120 13.27 -0.80 3.04
C LEU A 120 12.22 -1.52 2.18
N CYS A 121 12.30 -1.41 0.85
CA CYS A 121 11.31 -1.98 -0.07
C CYS A 121 11.92 -3.12 -0.90
N ASP A 122 11.17 -4.18 -1.09
CA ASP A 122 11.50 -5.25 -2.05
C ASP A 122 11.30 -4.77 -3.49
N HIS A 123 10.33 -3.85 -3.68
CA HIS A 123 10.06 -3.20 -4.97
C HIS A 123 9.87 -1.70 -4.77
N LEU A 124 10.48 -0.88 -5.64
CA LEU A 124 10.38 0.57 -5.58
C LEU A 124 9.95 1.16 -6.93
N LEU A 125 8.89 1.97 -6.91
CA LEU A 125 8.54 2.87 -8.00
C LEU A 125 9.05 4.27 -7.66
N VAL A 126 9.88 4.83 -8.54
CA VAL A 126 10.36 6.23 -8.44
C VAL A 126 9.71 7.05 -9.54
N SER A 127 8.87 8.00 -9.18
CA SER A 127 8.29 8.97 -10.13
C SER A 127 9.35 9.99 -10.55
N PRO A 128 9.44 10.38 -11.84
CA PRO A 128 10.46 11.30 -12.35
C PRO A 128 10.14 12.78 -12.02
N SER A 129 9.60 13.05 -10.83
CA SER A 129 9.23 14.39 -10.36
C SER A 129 9.43 14.48 -8.85
N ASP A 130 9.66 15.68 -8.33
CA ASP A 130 9.63 16.01 -6.89
C ASP A 130 8.49 16.96 -6.54
N ASP A 131 7.65 17.34 -7.51
CA ASP A 131 6.42 18.09 -7.30
C ASP A 131 5.32 17.15 -6.79
N THR A 132 4.92 17.34 -5.54
CA THR A 132 3.99 16.44 -4.83
C THR A 132 2.70 16.14 -5.61
N PRO A 133 1.95 17.12 -6.17
CA PRO A 133 0.75 16.83 -6.96
C PRO A 133 1.04 15.94 -8.18
N VAL A 134 2.13 16.19 -8.89
CA VAL A 134 2.54 15.40 -10.07
C VAL A 134 2.90 13.97 -9.65
N VAL A 135 3.65 13.81 -8.56
CA VAL A 135 4.01 12.50 -8.03
C VAL A 135 2.77 11.69 -7.65
N GLN A 136 1.79 12.30 -6.98
CA GLN A 136 0.53 11.62 -6.62
C GLN A 136 -0.26 11.19 -7.86
N GLN A 137 -0.35 12.04 -8.90
CA GLN A 137 -0.99 11.65 -10.17
C GLN A 137 -0.32 10.44 -10.81
N ILE A 138 1.02 10.40 -10.82
CA ILE A 138 1.78 9.26 -11.35
C ILE A 138 1.54 8.01 -10.50
N HIS A 139 1.56 8.13 -9.16
CA HIS A 139 1.28 7.02 -8.26
C HIS A 139 -0.09 6.41 -8.54
N LEU A 140 -1.13 7.24 -8.66
CA LEU A 140 -2.49 6.76 -8.91
C LEU A 140 -2.62 6.14 -10.31
N ALA A 141 -2.01 6.75 -11.34
CA ALA A 141 -2.03 6.19 -12.69
C ALA A 141 -1.38 4.80 -12.76
N VAL A 142 -0.22 4.64 -12.11
CA VAL A 142 0.46 3.33 -12.03
C VAL A 142 -0.36 2.34 -11.21
N ALA A 143 -0.96 2.77 -10.08
CA ALA A 143 -1.81 1.92 -9.26
C ALA A 143 -3.02 1.40 -10.05
N HIS A 144 -3.66 2.22 -10.88
CA HIS A 144 -4.72 1.78 -11.79
C HIS A 144 -4.24 0.70 -12.78
N GLY A 145 -3.05 0.88 -13.37
CA GLY A 145 -2.46 -0.14 -14.23
C GLY A 145 -2.21 -1.46 -13.49
N ILE A 146 -1.77 -1.39 -12.22
CA ILE A 146 -1.59 -2.57 -11.37
C ILE A 146 -2.93 -3.21 -11.03
N CYS A 147 -3.97 -2.45 -10.71
CA CYS A 147 -5.31 -2.98 -10.46
C CYS A 147 -5.88 -3.70 -11.69
N ASP A 148 -5.69 -3.12 -12.88
CA ASP A 148 -6.09 -3.74 -14.15
C ASP A 148 -5.38 -5.07 -14.37
N GLU A 149 -4.06 -5.12 -14.19
CA GLU A 149 -3.26 -6.34 -14.36
C GLU A 149 -3.64 -7.42 -13.34
N ILE A 150 -3.85 -7.05 -12.06
CA ILE A 150 -4.33 -7.97 -11.02
C ILE A 150 -5.68 -8.57 -11.45
N GLU A 151 -6.64 -7.73 -11.84
CA GLU A 151 -7.97 -8.16 -12.20
C GLU A 151 -7.94 -9.09 -13.42
N GLN A 152 -7.27 -8.69 -14.50
CA GLN A 152 -7.17 -9.50 -15.71
C GLN A 152 -6.48 -10.85 -15.46
N THR A 153 -5.37 -10.85 -14.73
CA THR A 153 -4.60 -12.07 -14.50
C THR A 153 -5.34 -13.06 -13.62
N MET A 154 -5.95 -12.59 -12.53
CA MET A 154 -6.68 -13.47 -11.63
C MET A 154 -7.98 -14.00 -12.23
N MET A 155 -8.67 -13.21 -13.06
CA MET A 155 -9.89 -13.64 -13.74
C MET A 155 -9.62 -14.65 -14.84
N ARG A 156 -8.57 -14.49 -15.66
CA ARG A 156 -8.20 -15.48 -16.71
C ARG A 156 -7.94 -16.88 -16.15
N GLU A 157 -7.41 -16.96 -14.94
CA GLU A 157 -7.11 -18.25 -14.30
C GLU A 157 -8.34 -18.86 -13.62
N GLY A 158 -9.24 -18.05 -13.08
CA GLY A 158 -10.52 -18.51 -12.53
C GLY A 158 -11.45 -19.13 -13.58
N SER A 159 -11.29 -18.72 -14.85
CA SER A 159 -12.07 -19.24 -15.98
C SER A 159 -11.54 -20.56 -16.56
N ARG A 160 -10.38 -21.05 -16.07
CA ARG A 160 -9.75 -22.30 -16.52
C ARG A 160 -9.98 -23.49 -15.58
N LYS A 161 -10.72 -23.26 -14.49
CA LYS A 161 -11.17 -24.30 -13.55
C LYS A 161 -12.65 -24.58 -13.72
#